data_fe0b12d794dbba2fbd98c108de8f5ded
#
_entry.id   fe0b12d794dbba2fbd98c108de8f5ded
#
_cell.length_a   1.000
_cell.length_b   1.000
_cell.length_c   1.000
_cell.angle_alpha   90.00
_cell.angle_beta   90.00
_cell.angle_gamma   90.00
#
_symmetry.space_group_name_H-M   'P 1'
#
loop_
_entity.id
_entity.type
_entity.pdbx_description
1 polymer ?
#
loop_
_entity_poly.entity_id
_entity_poly.type
_entity_poly.pdbx_seq_one_letter_code
_entity_poly.pdbx_strand_id
1 'polypeptide(L)'
;VKSRTGQENKEFVEMCRKKNNLFMTYCFVTAAGYREYYVAPDGKATMDVANEFYFKILNNTTLLPEKPLNNNDKILLSNTLLKIQKSVLELHYHYLSLMDGKHKLIQGAWTKTAIMDGTRNVFTGFNVKVDDVFDIKKTVTVNHTVLGLYQYAKSINPLIISNIKQHVMERVFNIDAGTATLIDPKTKKNIIIKLQDKTFNDWTTKDGMENLINKLSNDYGSNEEIIIDGNYLALVYINDDKVKLILTVDEKTLKTSKPVTYGELLYIISFDKIDKYPTFITRYPATGPGSIYPSKTIVKTTMKDRKLKLVSFDDSYIGDLDHYPIKGEKWFLSLAPHSSKLKAMGADFDGDKGSANTVYTKESREEIEDLFNKRSFYISTEGKLLDDPVTDIIKFVSKTLTADVKVC
;
A
#
# COMPACT_ATOMS: atom_id res chain seq x y z
N VAL A 1 -11.22 11.14 -28.71
CA VAL A 1 -12.62 10.71 -28.61
C VAL A 1 -12.97 10.06 -29.93
N LYS A 2 -13.17 8.73 -29.97
CA LYS A 2 -13.66 8.05 -31.19
C LYS A 2 -15.04 8.61 -31.50
N SER A 3 -15.25 9.07 -32.73
CA SER A 3 -16.57 9.52 -33.19
C SER A 3 -17.55 8.35 -33.06
N ARG A 4 -18.65 8.57 -32.36
CA ARG A 4 -19.76 7.60 -32.28
C ARG A 4 -20.35 7.35 -33.62
N THR A 5 -20.75 6.13 -33.90
CA THR A 5 -21.51 5.81 -35.14
C THR A 5 -22.85 6.52 -35.12
N GLY A 6 -23.49 6.68 -36.31
CA GLY A 6 -24.81 7.33 -36.42
C GLY A 6 -25.90 6.64 -35.57
N GLN A 7 -25.78 5.33 -35.37
CA GLN A 7 -26.69 4.55 -34.52
C GLN A 7 -26.47 4.82 -33.04
N GLU A 8 -25.21 4.80 -32.59
CA GLU A 8 -24.83 5.11 -31.18
C GLU A 8 -25.24 6.54 -30.80
N ASN A 9 -25.19 7.48 -31.74
CA ASN A 9 -25.68 8.84 -31.52
C ASN A 9 -27.17 8.89 -31.32
N LYS A 10 -27.97 8.14 -32.11
CA LYS A 10 -29.42 8.06 -31.95
C LYS A 10 -29.80 7.47 -30.60
N GLU A 11 -29.21 6.35 -30.23
CA GLU A 11 -29.44 5.68 -28.93
C GLU A 11 -29.08 6.59 -27.77
N PHE A 12 -27.94 7.30 -27.86
CA PHE A 12 -27.52 8.27 -26.84
C PHE A 12 -28.52 9.43 -26.69
N VAL A 13 -28.96 10.03 -27.80
CA VAL A 13 -29.96 11.11 -27.79
C VAL A 13 -31.29 10.62 -27.22
N GLU A 14 -31.71 9.41 -27.57
CA GLU A 14 -32.94 8.83 -27.06
C GLU A 14 -32.83 8.51 -25.54
N MET A 15 -31.71 8.00 -25.08
CA MET A 15 -31.44 7.81 -23.66
C MET A 15 -31.46 9.13 -22.90
N CYS A 16 -30.83 10.17 -23.43
CA CYS A 16 -30.83 11.51 -22.81
C CYS A 16 -32.25 12.11 -22.75
N ARG A 17 -33.06 11.95 -23.80
CA ARG A 17 -34.47 12.38 -23.82
C ARG A 17 -35.31 11.67 -22.78
N LYS A 18 -35.18 10.35 -22.66
CA LYS A 18 -35.89 9.55 -21.66
C LYS A 18 -35.53 9.95 -20.22
N LYS A 19 -34.29 10.33 -19.95
CA LYS A 19 -33.83 10.75 -18.64
C LYS A 19 -33.94 12.23 -18.33
N ASN A 20 -34.43 13.03 -19.30
CA ASN A 20 -34.53 14.50 -19.21
C ASN A 20 -33.18 15.18 -18.85
N ASN A 21 -32.04 14.57 -19.26
CA ASN A 21 -30.69 14.99 -18.87
C ASN A 21 -30.01 15.91 -19.90
N LEU A 22 -30.72 16.31 -20.97
CA LEU A 22 -30.14 17.16 -22.02
C LEU A 22 -30.04 18.62 -21.61
N PHE A 23 -30.88 19.06 -20.68
CA PHE A 23 -30.94 20.45 -20.25
C PHE A 23 -30.80 20.57 -18.75
N MET A 24 -29.98 21.51 -18.32
CA MET A 24 -29.83 21.86 -16.90
C MET A 24 -30.75 23.03 -16.58
N THR A 25 -31.50 22.91 -15.50
CA THR A 25 -32.35 23.99 -14.99
C THR A 25 -31.54 24.99 -14.16
N TYR A 26 -30.48 24.52 -13.52
CA TYR A 26 -29.63 25.32 -12.64
C TYR A 26 -28.15 25.04 -12.93
N CYS A 27 -27.31 26.05 -12.88
CA CYS A 27 -25.86 25.93 -12.93
C CYS A 27 -25.30 26.25 -11.55
N PHE A 28 -24.44 25.39 -11.02
CA PHE A 28 -23.73 25.68 -9.78
C PHE A 28 -22.75 26.82 -9.98
N VAL A 29 -22.77 27.77 -9.04
CA VAL A 29 -21.82 28.86 -8.99
C VAL A 29 -20.86 28.59 -7.82
N THR A 30 -19.57 28.52 -8.13
CA THR A 30 -18.54 28.37 -7.11
C THR A 30 -18.57 29.54 -6.14
N ALA A 31 -18.46 29.28 -4.85
CA ALA A 31 -18.48 30.34 -3.84
C ALA A 31 -17.38 31.39 -4.09
N ALA A 32 -17.66 32.64 -3.80
CA ALA A 32 -16.77 33.77 -4.08
C ALA A 32 -15.38 33.63 -3.44
N GLY A 33 -15.30 33.00 -2.26
CA GLY A 33 -14.03 32.74 -1.59
C GLY A 33 -13.07 31.77 -2.33
N TYR A 34 -13.57 31.02 -3.34
CA TYR A 34 -12.75 30.19 -4.22
C TYR A 34 -12.52 30.81 -5.60
N ARG A 35 -12.92 32.08 -5.80
CA ARG A 35 -12.80 32.82 -7.06
C ARG A 35 -12.33 34.21 -6.74
N GLU A 36 -11.10 34.38 -6.32
CA GLU A 36 -10.57 35.62 -5.82
C GLU A 36 -10.67 36.77 -6.86
N TYR A 37 -11.02 37.94 -6.38
CA TYR A 37 -10.94 39.19 -7.12
C TYR A 37 -10.11 40.15 -6.28
N TYR A 38 -9.00 40.59 -6.83
CA TYR A 38 -8.06 41.47 -6.16
C TYR A 38 -7.80 42.69 -6.99
N VAL A 39 -7.87 43.85 -6.38
CA VAL A 39 -7.47 45.12 -7.00
C VAL A 39 -6.16 45.56 -6.36
N ALA A 40 -5.10 45.58 -7.16
CA ALA A 40 -3.79 46.04 -6.69
C ALA A 40 -3.80 47.55 -6.36
N PRO A 41 -2.87 48.05 -5.54
CA PRO A 41 -2.79 49.48 -5.20
C PRO A 41 -2.64 50.41 -6.40
N ASP A 42 -2.16 49.93 -7.52
CA ASP A 42 -2.06 50.63 -8.80
C ASP A 42 -3.38 50.68 -9.58
N GLY A 43 -4.47 50.18 -9.01
CA GLY A 43 -5.79 50.10 -9.61
C GLY A 43 -5.98 48.94 -10.62
N LYS A 44 -4.96 48.10 -10.80
CA LYS A 44 -5.05 46.95 -11.70
C LYS A 44 -5.83 45.83 -11.05
N ALA A 45 -6.92 45.44 -11.69
CA ALA A 45 -7.73 44.32 -11.24
C ALA A 45 -7.16 42.96 -11.76
N THR A 46 -6.98 42.04 -10.82
CA THR A 46 -6.67 40.64 -11.12
C THR A 46 -7.81 39.75 -10.62
N MET A 47 -8.24 38.81 -11.40
CA MET A 47 -9.33 37.93 -11.01
C MET A 47 -9.00 36.47 -11.39
N ASP A 48 -9.59 35.54 -10.65
CA ASP A 48 -9.54 34.13 -11.00
C ASP A 48 -10.15 33.88 -12.38
N VAL A 49 -9.55 32.97 -13.13
CA VAL A 49 -9.97 32.63 -14.51
C VAL A 49 -11.43 32.19 -14.56
N ALA A 50 -11.94 31.53 -13.52
CA ALA A 50 -13.35 31.14 -13.44
C ALA A 50 -14.28 32.35 -13.52
N ASN A 51 -13.90 33.53 -12.99
CA ASN A 51 -14.70 34.74 -13.06
C ASN A 51 -14.87 35.22 -14.51
N GLU A 52 -13.88 35.05 -15.38
CA GLU A 52 -14.00 35.40 -16.80
C GLU A 52 -15.14 34.61 -17.48
N PHE A 53 -15.27 33.32 -17.17
CA PHE A 53 -16.35 32.52 -17.71
C PHE A 53 -17.71 32.95 -17.15
N TYR A 54 -17.81 33.23 -15.85
CA TYR A 54 -19.04 33.73 -15.25
C TYR A 54 -19.44 35.07 -15.85
N PHE A 55 -18.51 35.99 -16.07
CA PHE A 55 -18.81 37.26 -16.75
C PHE A 55 -19.28 37.05 -18.18
N LYS A 56 -18.68 36.13 -18.95
CA LYS A 56 -19.18 35.80 -20.30
C LYS A 56 -20.61 35.25 -20.26
N ILE A 57 -20.93 34.41 -19.28
CA ILE A 57 -22.28 33.87 -19.08
C ILE A 57 -23.25 35.02 -18.75
N LEU A 58 -22.94 35.84 -17.76
CA LEU A 58 -23.77 36.98 -17.33
C LEU A 58 -24.01 37.97 -18.47
N ASN A 59 -22.96 38.38 -19.17
CA ASN A 59 -23.09 39.32 -20.30
C ASN A 59 -23.94 38.77 -21.42
N ASN A 60 -23.87 37.48 -21.67
CA ASN A 60 -24.74 36.86 -22.68
C ASN A 60 -26.18 36.71 -22.17
N THR A 61 -26.42 36.49 -20.89
CA THR A 61 -27.77 36.40 -20.32
C THR A 61 -28.49 37.76 -20.31
N THR A 62 -27.77 38.87 -20.15
CA THR A 62 -28.35 40.22 -20.23
C THR A 62 -28.82 40.58 -21.65
N LEU A 63 -28.33 39.89 -22.66
CA LEU A 63 -28.75 40.06 -24.05
C LEU A 63 -30.00 39.23 -24.42
N LEU A 64 -30.52 38.43 -23.51
CA LEU A 64 -31.73 37.64 -23.75
C LEU A 64 -32.97 38.55 -23.70
N PRO A 65 -33.82 38.54 -24.70
CA PRO A 65 -35.06 39.32 -24.70
C PRO A 65 -36.02 38.72 -23.66
N GLU A 66 -36.69 39.59 -22.91
CA GLU A 66 -37.69 39.19 -21.91
C GLU A 66 -38.92 38.52 -22.55
N LYS A 67 -39.21 38.84 -23.81
CA LYS A 67 -40.30 38.22 -24.62
C LYS A 67 -39.84 37.99 -26.05
N PRO A 68 -39.88 36.72 -26.58
CA PRO A 68 -39.56 36.46 -27.96
C PRO A 68 -40.68 36.98 -28.89
N LEU A 69 -40.39 37.93 -29.73
CA LEU A 69 -41.41 38.66 -30.49
C LEU A 69 -41.48 38.33 -31.98
N ASN A 70 -40.37 38.11 -32.67
CA ASN A 70 -40.31 37.92 -34.11
C ASN A 70 -39.41 36.75 -34.58
N ASN A 71 -39.45 36.35 -35.85
CA ASN A 71 -38.57 35.30 -36.38
C ASN A 71 -37.06 35.67 -36.32
N ASN A 72 -36.75 36.98 -36.51
CA ASN A 72 -35.40 37.48 -36.38
C ASN A 72 -34.92 37.40 -34.90
N ASP A 73 -35.82 37.66 -33.96
CA ASP A 73 -35.55 37.56 -32.51
C ASP A 73 -35.31 36.10 -32.12
N LYS A 74 -35.95 35.13 -32.76
CA LYS A 74 -35.70 33.71 -32.52
C LYS A 74 -34.29 33.26 -32.95
N ILE A 75 -33.79 33.81 -34.08
CA ILE A 75 -32.43 33.54 -34.55
C ILE A 75 -31.42 34.17 -33.57
N LEU A 76 -31.63 35.41 -33.15
CA LEU A 76 -30.77 36.08 -32.15
C LEU A 76 -30.79 35.34 -30.81
N LEU A 77 -31.99 34.95 -30.35
CA LEU A 77 -32.17 34.14 -29.15
C LEU A 77 -31.40 32.83 -29.25
N SER A 78 -31.54 32.10 -30.36
CA SER A 78 -30.82 30.84 -30.57
C SER A 78 -29.30 31.01 -30.53
N ASN A 79 -28.79 32.04 -31.18
CA ASN A 79 -27.35 32.35 -31.18
C ASN A 79 -26.84 32.76 -29.78
N THR A 80 -27.62 33.49 -29.02
CA THR A 80 -27.28 33.92 -27.66
C THR A 80 -27.30 32.73 -26.72
N LEU A 81 -28.30 31.85 -26.81
CA LEU A 81 -28.35 30.61 -26.05
C LEU A 81 -27.18 29.69 -26.38
N LEU A 82 -26.79 29.59 -27.66
CA LEU A 82 -25.59 28.83 -28.03
C LEU A 82 -24.30 29.40 -27.45
N LYS A 83 -24.17 30.74 -27.39
CA LYS A 83 -23.02 31.40 -26.72
C LYS A 83 -22.98 31.12 -25.22
N ILE A 84 -24.15 31.19 -24.56
CA ILE A 84 -24.27 30.83 -23.14
C ILE A 84 -23.84 29.38 -22.93
N GLN A 85 -24.41 28.45 -23.72
CA GLN A 85 -24.08 27.03 -23.63
C GLN A 85 -22.58 26.78 -23.84
N LYS A 86 -21.95 27.48 -24.79
CA LYS A 86 -20.51 27.38 -25.02
C LYS A 86 -19.71 27.89 -23.82
N SER A 87 -20.09 29.01 -23.23
CA SER A 87 -19.41 29.57 -22.04
C SER A 87 -19.57 28.68 -20.81
N VAL A 88 -20.72 28.04 -20.62
CA VAL A 88 -20.94 27.03 -19.56
C VAL A 88 -20.06 25.81 -19.80
N LEU A 89 -19.91 25.36 -21.03
CA LEU A 89 -19.05 24.22 -21.39
C LEU A 89 -17.57 24.58 -21.16
N GLU A 90 -17.14 25.79 -21.51
CA GLU A 90 -15.78 26.27 -21.23
C GLU A 90 -15.49 26.32 -19.73
N LEU A 91 -16.44 26.80 -18.92
CA LEU A 91 -16.36 26.78 -17.46
C LEU A 91 -16.25 25.35 -16.91
N HIS A 92 -17.05 24.43 -17.44
CA HIS A 92 -16.98 23.02 -17.07
C HIS A 92 -15.60 22.40 -17.37
N TYR A 93 -15.06 22.62 -18.55
CA TYR A 93 -13.72 22.17 -18.91
C TYR A 93 -12.62 22.82 -18.04
N HIS A 94 -12.79 24.08 -17.67
CA HIS A 94 -11.88 24.75 -16.76
C HIS A 94 -11.84 24.00 -15.43
N TYR A 95 -12.98 23.72 -14.80
CA TYR A 95 -13.02 22.96 -13.54
C TYR A 95 -12.49 21.53 -13.70
N LEU A 96 -12.81 20.85 -14.77
CA LEU A 96 -12.20 19.52 -15.05
C LEU A 96 -10.68 19.62 -15.12
N SER A 97 -10.15 20.65 -15.77
CA SER A 97 -8.69 20.86 -15.88
C SER A 97 -8.02 21.14 -14.54
N LEU A 98 -8.73 21.67 -13.55
CA LEU A 98 -8.23 21.85 -12.18
C LEU A 98 -8.23 20.53 -11.38
N MET A 99 -9.12 19.60 -11.72
CA MET A 99 -9.29 18.34 -11.02
C MET A 99 -8.43 17.22 -11.61
N ASP A 100 -8.30 17.16 -12.93
CA ASP A 100 -7.64 16.05 -13.64
C ASP A 100 -6.17 16.37 -13.97
N GLY A 101 -5.28 15.45 -13.58
CA GLY A 101 -3.83 15.51 -13.84
C GLY A 101 -2.97 15.27 -12.60
N LYS A 102 -1.72 14.84 -12.82
CA LYS A 102 -0.77 14.45 -11.76
C LYS A 102 -0.52 15.50 -10.67
N HIS A 103 -0.64 16.79 -11.02
CA HIS A 103 -0.40 17.91 -10.12
C HIS A 103 -1.67 18.67 -9.74
N LYS A 104 -2.83 18.13 -10.10
CA LYS A 104 -4.13 18.75 -9.88
C LYS A 104 -4.81 18.20 -8.62
N LEU A 105 -6.00 18.71 -8.29
CA LEU A 105 -6.66 18.47 -7.00
C LEU A 105 -6.82 16.99 -6.68
N ILE A 106 -7.35 16.19 -7.59
CA ILE A 106 -7.64 14.78 -7.31
C ILE A 106 -6.33 13.98 -7.19
N GLN A 107 -5.53 13.93 -8.24
CA GLN A 107 -4.30 13.13 -8.26
C GLN A 107 -3.16 13.77 -7.48
N GLY A 108 -3.12 15.08 -7.35
CA GLY A 108 -2.04 15.82 -6.71
C GLY A 108 -2.23 16.02 -5.21
N ALA A 109 -3.47 16.12 -4.72
CA ALA A 109 -3.76 16.37 -3.31
C ALA A 109 -4.52 15.22 -2.65
N TRP A 110 -5.73 14.90 -3.11
CA TRP A 110 -6.57 13.92 -2.44
C TRP A 110 -5.97 12.52 -2.40
N THR A 111 -5.42 12.05 -3.51
CA THR A 111 -4.86 10.69 -3.59
C THR A 111 -3.43 10.59 -3.06
N LYS A 112 -2.83 11.69 -2.65
CA LYS A 112 -1.50 11.72 -2.02
C LYS A 112 -1.54 11.76 -0.50
N THR A 113 -2.69 11.63 0.12
CA THR A 113 -2.78 11.56 1.57
C THR A 113 -1.95 10.39 2.08
N ALA A 114 -0.98 10.68 2.94
CA ALA A 114 -0.14 9.66 3.55
C ALA A 114 -0.97 8.83 4.52
N ILE A 115 -0.94 7.52 4.37
CA ILE A 115 -1.50 6.58 5.33
C ILE A 115 -0.36 6.15 6.25
N MET A 116 -0.59 6.19 7.57
CA MET A 116 0.39 5.76 8.56
C MET A 116 0.71 4.27 8.39
N ASP A 117 1.91 3.88 8.80
CA ASP A 117 2.39 2.49 8.75
C ASP A 117 2.40 1.85 7.35
N GLY A 118 2.34 2.68 6.30
CA GLY A 118 2.49 2.23 4.93
C GLY A 118 3.95 2.02 4.54
N THR A 119 4.19 1.03 3.68
CA THR A 119 5.50 0.82 3.06
C THR A 119 5.51 1.32 1.63
N ARG A 120 6.67 1.74 1.15
CA ARG A 120 6.84 2.13 -0.26
C ARG A 120 7.98 1.33 -0.85
N ASN A 121 7.66 0.49 -1.83
CA ASN A 121 8.57 -0.50 -2.38
C ASN A 121 8.54 -0.45 -3.90
N VAL A 122 9.65 -0.82 -4.52
CA VAL A 122 9.72 -0.99 -5.98
C VAL A 122 8.97 -2.27 -6.35
N PHE A 123 8.22 -2.23 -7.44
CA PHE A 123 7.58 -3.41 -7.99
C PHE A 123 8.61 -4.33 -8.65
N THR A 124 8.52 -5.61 -8.31
CA THR A 124 9.34 -6.66 -8.92
C THR A 124 8.48 -7.86 -9.28
N GLY A 125 8.95 -8.67 -10.23
CA GLY A 125 8.36 -9.97 -10.48
C GLY A 125 8.69 -10.95 -9.35
N PHE A 126 7.78 -11.87 -9.07
CA PHE A 126 8.05 -12.99 -8.17
C PHE A 126 8.46 -14.24 -8.98
N ASN A 127 9.37 -15.02 -8.42
CA ASN A 127 9.76 -16.28 -9.02
C ASN A 127 8.64 -17.29 -8.83
N VAL A 128 8.20 -17.89 -9.93
CA VAL A 128 7.27 -19.02 -9.95
C VAL A 128 8.08 -20.28 -10.22
N LYS A 129 8.05 -21.23 -9.29
CA LYS A 129 8.63 -22.56 -9.53
C LYS A 129 7.59 -23.45 -10.18
N VAL A 130 8.04 -24.33 -11.07
CA VAL A 130 7.14 -25.28 -11.76
C VAL A 130 6.38 -26.15 -10.76
N ASP A 131 7.06 -26.64 -9.75
CA ASP A 131 6.47 -27.48 -8.70
C ASP A 131 5.43 -26.74 -7.85
N ASP A 132 5.59 -25.43 -7.68
CA ASP A 132 4.68 -24.61 -6.89
C ASP A 132 3.39 -24.28 -7.65
N VAL A 133 3.38 -24.34 -8.99
CA VAL A 133 2.19 -24.05 -9.82
C VAL A 133 1.08 -25.07 -9.57
N PHE A 134 1.44 -26.30 -9.26
CA PHE A 134 0.49 -27.38 -8.99
C PHE A 134 0.13 -27.55 -7.51
N ASP A 135 0.80 -26.82 -6.62
CA ASP A 135 0.50 -26.80 -5.19
C ASP A 135 -0.34 -25.57 -4.84
N ILE A 136 -1.64 -25.77 -4.60
CA ILE A 136 -2.59 -24.69 -4.28
C ILE A 136 -2.14 -23.85 -3.07
N LYS A 137 -1.44 -24.45 -2.12
CA LYS A 137 -0.95 -23.75 -0.92
C LYS A 137 0.26 -22.85 -1.18
N LYS A 138 1.01 -23.14 -2.24
CA LYS A 138 2.22 -22.37 -2.61
C LYS A 138 1.99 -21.46 -3.80
N THR A 139 0.93 -21.68 -4.55
CA THR A 139 0.61 -20.88 -5.73
C THR A 139 0.22 -19.47 -5.34
N VAL A 140 0.88 -18.50 -5.95
CA VAL A 140 0.51 -17.09 -5.85
C VAL A 140 -0.69 -16.84 -6.76
N THR A 141 -1.87 -16.65 -6.17
CA THR A 141 -3.10 -16.36 -6.93
C THR A 141 -3.23 -14.85 -7.21
N VAL A 142 -4.19 -14.49 -8.04
CA VAL A 142 -4.52 -13.09 -8.37
C VAL A 142 -4.79 -12.21 -7.15
N ASN A 143 -5.19 -12.81 -6.03
CA ASN A 143 -5.47 -12.13 -4.77
C ASN A 143 -4.25 -12.07 -3.83
N HIS A 144 -3.09 -12.54 -4.26
CA HIS A 144 -1.88 -12.52 -3.46
C HIS A 144 -0.88 -11.48 -3.94
N THR A 145 -0.18 -10.88 -2.98
CA THR A 145 1.00 -10.05 -3.21
C THR A 145 2.14 -10.59 -2.35
N VAL A 146 3.32 -10.72 -2.96
CA VAL A 146 4.51 -11.14 -2.25
C VAL A 146 5.22 -9.92 -1.69
N LEU A 147 5.48 -9.93 -0.40
CA LEU A 147 6.24 -8.90 0.31
C LEU A 147 7.49 -9.49 0.92
N GLY A 148 8.56 -8.71 0.98
CA GLY A 148 9.71 -9.03 1.81
C GLY A 148 9.35 -8.91 3.29
N LEU A 149 10.10 -9.60 4.16
CA LEU A 149 9.86 -9.62 5.61
C LEU A 149 9.82 -8.21 6.22
N TYR A 150 10.75 -7.34 5.82
CA TYR A 150 10.80 -5.98 6.36
C TYR A 150 9.67 -5.10 5.89
N GLN A 151 9.31 -5.21 4.62
CA GLN A 151 8.18 -4.49 4.06
C GLN A 151 6.89 -4.88 4.77
N TYR A 152 6.72 -6.17 5.01
CA TYR A 152 5.58 -6.68 5.76
C TYR A 152 5.60 -6.20 7.21
N ALA A 153 6.71 -6.36 7.92
CA ALA A 153 6.84 -5.93 9.30
C ALA A 153 6.54 -4.43 9.46
N LYS A 154 7.03 -3.60 8.54
CA LYS A 154 6.72 -2.18 8.53
C LYS A 154 5.23 -1.91 8.33
N SER A 155 4.56 -2.67 7.48
CA SER A 155 3.12 -2.53 7.24
C SER A 155 2.26 -3.00 8.43
N ILE A 156 2.80 -3.83 9.33
CA ILE A 156 2.14 -4.29 10.56
C ILE A 156 2.79 -3.71 11.83
N ASN A 157 3.44 -2.57 11.71
CA ASN A 157 4.23 -1.95 12.78
C ASN A 157 3.54 -1.90 14.15
N PRO A 158 2.25 -1.51 14.29
CA PRO A 158 1.58 -1.51 15.58
C PRO A 158 1.50 -2.89 16.24
N LEU A 159 1.34 -3.94 15.44
CA LEU A 159 1.31 -5.32 15.94
C LEU A 159 2.70 -5.80 16.37
N ILE A 160 3.73 -5.41 15.60
CA ILE A 160 5.13 -5.71 15.94
C ILE A 160 5.49 -5.06 17.27
N ILE A 161 5.16 -3.79 17.47
CA ILE A 161 5.40 -3.09 18.74
C ILE A 161 4.70 -3.79 19.89
N SER A 162 3.43 -4.18 19.71
CA SER A 162 2.70 -4.93 20.72
C SER A 162 3.36 -6.27 21.06
N ASN A 163 3.82 -7.00 20.07
CA ASN A 163 4.50 -8.28 20.24
C ASN A 163 5.88 -8.12 20.90
N ILE A 164 6.64 -7.08 20.55
CA ILE A 164 7.91 -6.78 21.24
C ILE A 164 7.64 -6.53 22.73
N LYS A 165 6.60 -5.77 23.05
CA LYS A 165 6.21 -5.55 24.45
C LYS A 165 5.97 -6.87 25.18
N GLN A 166 5.11 -7.71 24.64
CA GLN A 166 4.71 -8.96 25.30
C GLN A 166 5.83 -10.00 25.37
N HIS A 167 6.58 -10.17 24.30
CA HIS A 167 7.55 -11.25 24.21
C HIS A 167 8.97 -10.88 24.65
N VAL A 168 9.32 -9.61 24.59
CA VAL A 168 10.67 -9.17 24.97
C VAL A 168 10.64 -8.35 26.25
N MET A 169 9.88 -7.24 26.24
CA MET A 169 9.95 -6.29 27.34
C MET A 169 9.46 -6.86 28.66
N GLU A 170 8.29 -7.46 28.68
CA GLU A 170 7.71 -7.99 29.92
C GLU A 170 8.51 -9.15 30.52
N ARG A 171 9.38 -9.76 29.73
CA ARG A 171 10.16 -10.93 30.15
C ARG A 171 11.63 -10.61 30.45
N VAL A 172 12.18 -9.61 29.78
CA VAL A 172 13.60 -9.26 29.85
C VAL A 172 13.84 -8.03 30.70
N PHE A 173 12.95 -7.04 30.60
CA PHE A 173 13.14 -5.74 31.21
C PHE A 173 12.28 -5.58 32.47
N ASN A 174 12.91 -5.11 33.53
CA ASN A 174 12.19 -4.57 34.69
C ASN A 174 12.16 -3.05 34.54
N ILE A 175 11.01 -2.53 34.11
CA ILE A 175 10.84 -1.11 33.81
C ILE A 175 10.98 -0.26 35.06
N ASP A 176 10.44 -0.71 36.18
CA ASP A 176 10.46 0.04 37.45
C ASP A 176 11.89 0.16 38.03
N ALA A 177 12.68 -0.88 37.85
CA ALA A 177 14.07 -0.92 38.34
C ALA A 177 15.08 -0.39 37.31
N GLY A 178 14.68 -0.18 36.06
CA GLY A 178 15.57 0.20 34.95
C GLY A 178 16.62 -0.87 34.64
N THR A 179 16.29 -2.14 34.84
CA THR A 179 17.24 -3.27 34.68
C THR A 179 16.75 -4.24 33.58
N ALA A 180 17.67 -5.03 33.06
CA ALA A 180 17.37 -6.11 32.15
C ALA A 180 18.11 -7.39 32.53
N THR A 181 17.46 -8.54 32.28
CA THR A 181 18.08 -9.86 32.40
C THR A 181 18.60 -10.29 31.04
N LEU A 182 19.91 -10.32 30.89
CA LEU A 182 20.60 -10.61 29.63
C LEU A 182 21.65 -11.70 29.84
N ILE A 183 22.34 -12.09 28.79
CA ILE A 183 23.40 -13.08 28.82
C ILE A 183 24.76 -12.41 28.61
N ASP A 184 25.64 -12.64 29.53
CA ASP A 184 27.05 -12.20 29.42
C ASP A 184 27.76 -13.04 28.34
N PRO A 185 28.37 -12.39 27.34
CA PRO A 185 29.04 -13.09 26.24
C PRO A 185 30.25 -13.93 26.70
N LYS A 186 30.90 -13.56 27.82
CA LYS A 186 32.10 -14.25 28.34
C LYS A 186 31.73 -15.47 29.14
N THR A 187 30.86 -15.28 30.13
CA THR A 187 30.51 -16.34 31.08
C THR A 187 29.39 -17.24 30.63
N LYS A 188 28.64 -16.78 29.60
CA LYS A 188 27.42 -17.45 29.12
C LYS A 188 26.37 -17.65 30.23
N LYS A 189 26.32 -16.78 31.21
CA LYS A 189 25.34 -16.82 32.30
C LYS A 189 24.38 -15.66 32.23
N ASN A 190 23.19 -15.88 32.76
CA ASN A 190 22.22 -14.81 32.95
C ASN A 190 22.76 -13.79 33.95
N ILE A 191 22.72 -12.54 33.59
CA ILE A 191 23.09 -11.41 34.45
C ILE A 191 21.99 -10.37 34.46
N ILE A 192 21.83 -9.69 35.55
CA ILE A 192 20.93 -8.54 35.67
C ILE A 192 21.82 -7.30 35.58
N ILE A 193 21.55 -6.47 34.60
CA ILE A 193 22.29 -5.23 34.39
C ILE A 193 21.34 -4.03 34.52
N LYS A 194 21.90 -2.92 35.00
CA LYS A 194 21.25 -1.63 34.95
C LYS A 194 21.45 -1.06 33.54
N LEU A 195 20.39 -0.69 32.88
CA LEU A 195 20.46 -0.17 31.53
C LEU A 195 20.89 1.29 31.49
N GLN A 196 21.61 1.66 30.45
CA GLN A 196 21.86 3.06 30.12
C GLN A 196 20.54 3.73 29.68
N ASP A 197 20.37 5.02 29.98
CA ASP A 197 19.15 5.76 29.71
C ASP A 197 18.72 5.69 28.21
N LYS A 198 19.70 5.75 27.31
CA LYS A 198 19.44 5.63 25.87
C LYS A 198 18.89 4.25 25.53
N THR A 199 19.55 3.20 25.98
CA THR A 199 19.15 1.81 25.72
C THR A 199 17.80 1.51 26.34
N PHE A 200 17.56 2.01 27.55
CA PHE A 200 16.27 1.91 28.21
C PHE A 200 15.17 2.53 27.36
N ASN A 201 15.37 3.77 26.89
CA ASN A 201 14.38 4.45 26.04
C ASN A 201 14.15 3.74 24.70
N ASP A 202 15.22 3.24 24.05
CA ASP A 202 15.12 2.53 22.78
C ASP A 202 14.23 1.27 22.89
N TRP A 203 14.26 0.57 24.02
CA TRP A 203 13.51 -0.68 24.20
C TRP A 203 12.18 -0.53 24.95
N THR A 204 11.97 0.55 25.69
CA THR A 204 10.78 0.70 26.55
C THR A 204 9.76 1.71 26.05
N THR A 205 10.17 2.65 25.20
CA THR A 205 9.25 3.65 24.63
C THR A 205 8.75 3.23 23.27
N LYS A 206 7.58 3.75 22.89
CA LYS A 206 7.01 3.53 21.55
C LYS A 206 7.94 4.04 20.45
N ASP A 207 8.45 5.28 20.61
CA ASP A 207 9.33 5.91 19.63
C ASP A 207 10.66 5.16 19.48
N GLY A 208 11.20 4.66 20.58
CA GLY A 208 12.39 3.81 20.58
C GLY A 208 12.17 2.51 19.80
N MET A 209 11.05 1.83 20.03
CA MET A 209 10.70 0.61 19.28
C MET A 209 10.45 0.87 17.81
N GLU A 210 9.80 1.99 17.45
CA GLU A 210 9.64 2.40 16.06
C GLU A 210 11.00 2.63 15.38
N ASN A 211 11.94 3.24 16.09
CA ASN A 211 13.31 3.43 15.62
C ASN A 211 14.05 2.09 15.44
N LEU A 212 13.87 1.14 16.35
CA LEU A 212 14.40 -0.22 16.21
C LEU A 212 13.86 -0.90 14.96
N ILE A 213 12.55 -0.85 14.73
CA ILE A 213 11.91 -1.42 13.53
C ILE A 213 12.40 -0.71 12.26
N ASN A 214 12.57 0.60 12.29
CA ASN A 214 13.11 1.35 11.17
C ASN A 214 14.57 1.01 10.86
N LYS A 215 15.39 0.69 11.85
CA LYS A 215 16.74 0.15 11.63
C LYS A 215 16.71 -1.19 10.91
N LEU A 216 15.72 -2.03 11.22
CA LEU A 216 15.52 -3.32 10.55
C LEU A 216 15.16 -3.16 9.07
N SER A 217 14.53 -2.06 8.69
CA SER A 217 14.17 -1.77 7.30
C SER A 217 15.36 -1.35 6.44
N ASN A 218 16.50 -1.02 7.05
CA ASN A 218 17.73 -0.72 6.34
C ASN A 218 18.48 -2.01 6.01
N ASP A 219 19.02 -2.08 4.81
CA ASP A 219 19.66 -3.26 4.21
C ASP A 219 20.74 -3.93 5.04
N TYR A 220 21.30 -3.25 6.04
CA TYR A 220 22.48 -3.68 6.77
C TYR A 220 22.17 -4.23 8.17
N GLY A 221 21.02 -3.91 8.76
CA GLY A 221 20.74 -4.21 10.17
C GLY A 221 20.20 -5.63 10.45
N SER A 222 19.80 -6.37 9.41
CA SER A 222 19.08 -7.64 9.61
C SER A 222 19.93 -8.76 10.20
N ASN A 223 21.21 -8.79 9.87
CA ASN A 223 22.14 -9.81 10.33
C ASN A 223 22.95 -9.33 11.54
N GLU A 224 22.71 -8.12 12.00
CA GLU A 224 23.34 -7.62 13.22
C GLU A 224 22.75 -8.31 14.43
N GLU A 225 23.64 -8.75 15.32
CA GLU A 225 23.28 -9.32 16.61
C GLU A 225 22.70 -8.23 17.52
N ILE A 226 21.68 -8.57 18.30
CA ILE A 226 21.11 -7.67 19.29
C ILE A 226 22.01 -7.67 20.52
N ILE A 227 22.81 -6.63 20.65
CA ILE A 227 23.66 -6.39 21.81
C ILE A 227 23.10 -5.21 22.60
N ILE A 228 22.80 -5.45 23.85
CA ILE A 228 22.21 -4.48 24.79
C ILE A 228 23.23 -4.25 25.90
N ASP A 229 23.86 -3.07 25.93
CA ASP A 229 24.91 -2.69 26.91
C ASP A 229 25.99 -3.77 27.07
N GLY A 230 26.46 -4.31 25.92
CA GLY A 230 27.52 -5.33 25.87
C GLY A 230 27.09 -6.78 26.12
N ASN A 231 25.81 -7.01 26.36
CA ASN A 231 25.23 -8.32 26.61
C ASN A 231 24.18 -8.66 25.53
N TYR A 232 23.72 -9.89 25.46
CA TYR A 232 22.84 -10.29 24.35
C TYR A 232 21.54 -10.98 24.80
N LEU A 233 20.55 -10.92 23.91
CA LEU A 233 19.37 -11.76 23.92
C LEU A 233 19.71 -13.08 23.23
N ALA A 234 19.34 -14.21 23.83
CA ALA A 234 19.67 -15.51 23.26
C ALA A 234 18.54 -16.12 22.44
N LEU A 235 18.91 -16.63 21.28
CA LEU A 235 18.16 -17.64 20.56
C LEU A 235 18.81 -18.99 20.80
N VAL A 236 18.07 -19.97 21.30
CA VAL A 236 18.60 -21.29 21.59
C VAL A 236 18.05 -22.30 20.60
N TYR A 237 18.96 -23.00 19.93
CA TYR A 237 18.65 -24.18 19.16
C TYR A 237 18.68 -25.40 20.07
N ILE A 238 17.52 -25.99 20.32
CA ILE A 238 17.41 -27.13 21.25
C ILE A 238 17.95 -28.41 20.61
N ASN A 239 17.70 -28.56 19.34
CA ASN A 239 18.27 -29.59 18.45
C ASN A 239 18.17 -29.09 17.02
N ASP A 240 18.64 -29.88 16.06
CA ASP A 240 18.67 -29.47 14.66
C ASP A 240 17.34 -29.05 14.07
N ASP A 241 16.22 -29.40 14.71
CA ASP A 241 14.87 -29.18 14.20
C ASP A 241 14.02 -28.25 15.08
N LYS A 242 14.55 -27.74 16.20
CA LYS A 242 13.81 -26.87 17.10
C LYS A 242 14.57 -25.59 17.42
N VAL A 243 13.87 -24.49 17.35
CA VAL A 243 14.34 -23.17 17.78
C VAL A 243 13.45 -22.70 18.93
N LYS A 244 14.06 -22.37 20.05
CA LYS A 244 13.37 -21.78 21.18
C LYS A 244 13.81 -20.34 21.33
N LEU A 245 12.83 -19.44 21.34
CA LEU A 245 13.08 -18.07 21.75
C LEU A 245 13.21 -18.04 23.26
N ILE A 246 14.44 -17.99 23.74
CA ILE A 246 14.73 -17.96 25.15
C ILE A 246 15.29 -16.58 25.49
N LEU A 247 14.59 -15.90 26.35
CA LEU A 247 14.99 -14.59 26.86
C LEU A 247 15.81 -14.72 28.14
N THR A 248 15.61 -15.85 28.86
CA THR A 248 16.43 -16.26 29.99
C THR A 248 16.82 -17.72 29.80
N VAL A 249 18.08 -18.06 29.97
CA VAL A 249 18.63 -19.37 29.62
C VAL A 249 18.99 -20.13 30.91
N ASP A 250 18.58 -21.40 30.98
CA ASP A 250 19.06 -22.30 32.02
C ASP A 250 20.49 -22.77 31.74
N GLU A 251 21.17 -23.35 32.75
CA GLU A 251 22.57 -23.74 32.61
C GLU A 251 22.83 -24.81 31.54
N LYS A 252 21.81 -25.61 31.17
CA LYS A 252 21.96 -26.68 30.17
C LYS A 252 21.95 -26.13 28.74
N THR A 253 21.20 -25.08 28.52
CA THR A 253 21.02 -24.47 27.17
C THR A 253 22.02 -23.35 26.90
N LEU A 254 22.75 -22.87 27.91
CA LEU A 254 23.75 -21.80 27.80
C LEU A 254 24.86 -22.08 26.79
N LYS A 255 25.30 -23.33 26.70
CA LYS A 255 26.40 -23.71 25.79
C LYS A 255 26.02 -23.62 24.30
N THR A 256 24.75 -23.73 23.99
CA THR A 256 24.23 -23.68 22.63
C THR A 256 23.59 -22.34 22.26
N SER A 257 23.59 -21.39 23.21
CA SER A 257 23.03 -20.07 23.00
C SER A 257 23.89 -19.23 22.06
N LYS A 258 23.25 -18.51 21.20
CA LYS A 258 23.88 -17.48 20.37
C LYS A 258 23.11 -16.16 20.50
N PRO A 259 23.72 -15.02 20.21
CA PRO A 259 22.99 -13.77 20.10
C PRO A 259 21.88 -13.87 19.06
N VAL A 260 20.73 -13.29 19.38
CA VAL A 260 19.62 -13.12 18.44
C VAL A 260 19.96 -11.96 17.53
N THR A 261 19.76 -12.14 16.23
CA THR A 261 19.84 -11.03 15.28
C THR A 261 18.50 -10.27 15.20
N TYR A 262 18.56 -9.03 14.76
CA TYR A 262 17.33 -8.23 14.58
C TYR A 262 16.35 -8.90 13.60
N GLY A 263 16.84 -9.49 12.51
CA GLY A 263 16.00 -10.20 11.57
C GLY A 263 15.35 -11.45 12.16
N GLU A 264 16.06 -12.23 12.98
CA GLU A 264 15.49 -13.36 13.70
C GLU A 264 14.40 -12.94 14.66
N LEU A 265 14.63 -11.93 15.46
CA LEU A 265 13.63 -11.40 16.37
C LEU A 265 12.39 -10.94 15.61
N LEU A 266 12.57 -10.12 14.56
CA LEU A 266 11.49 -9.61 13.76
C LEU A 266 10.66 -10.73 13.15
N TYR A 267 11.30 -11.74 12.59
CA TYR A 267 10.62 -12.90 12.02
C TYR A 267 9.78 -13.64 13.06
N ILE A 268 10.35 -13.91 14.21
CA ILE A 268 9.70 -14.65 15.30
C ILE A 268 8.47 -13.91 15.81
N ILE A 269 8.59 -12.61 16.06
CA ILE A 269 7.46 -11.81 16.57
C ILE A 269 6.38 -11.52 15.52
N SER A 270 6.70 -11.67 14.23
CA SER A 270 5.75 -11.50 13.12
C SER A 270 5.09 -12.80 12.70
N PHE A 271 5.66 -13.94 13.07
CA PHE A 271 5.32 -15.24 12.51
C PHE A 271 3.84 -15.62 12.65
N ASP A 272 3.25 -15.36 13.80
CA ASP A 272 1.84 -15.66 14.06
C ASP A 272 0.87 -14.71 13.34
N LYS A 273 1.39 -13.62 12.78
CA LYS A 273 0.62 -12.60 12.07
C LYS A 273 0.71 -12.74 10.54
N ILE A 274 1.71 -13.51 10.06
CA ILE A 274 1.85 -13.76 8.62
C ILE A 274 0.56 -14.42 8.11
N ASP A 275 0.06 -13.96 6.98
CA ASP A 275 -1.18 -14.42 6.32
C ASP A 275 -2.51 -14.11 7.05
N LYS A 276 -2.48 -13.51 8.25
CA LYS A 276 -3.72 -13.17 8.97
C LYS A 276 -4.29 -11.81 8.59
N TYR A 277 -3.47 -10.92 8.08
CA TYR A 277 -3.86 -9.55 7.80
C TYR A 277 -3.72 -9.24 6.30
N PRO A 278 -4.82 -8.94 5.62
CA PRO A 278 -4.75 -8.46 4.25
C PRO A 278 -4.15 -7.06 4.19
N THR A 279 -3.59 -6.72 3.04
CA THR A 279 -2.99 -5.43 2.76
C THR A 279 -3.66 -4.76 1.57
N PHE A 280 -3.82 -3.45 1.62
CA PHE A 280 -4.11 -2.66 0.44
C PHE A 280 -2.82 -2.33 -0.28
N ILE A 281 -2.77 -2.67 -1.55
CA ILE A 281 -1.66 -2.32 -2.44
C ILE A 281 -2.10 -1.14 -3.29
N THR A 282 -1.27 -0.08 -3.31
CA THR A 282 -1.59 1.17 -4.00
C THR A 282 -0.40 1.61 -4.84
N ARG A 283 -0.66 2.01 -6.09
CA ARG A 283 0.29 2.75 -6.92
C ARG A 283 -0.19 4.18 -7.13
N TYR A 284 0.69 5.14 -6.90
CA TYR A 284 0.42 6.54 -7.18
C TYR A 284 0.97 6.96 -8.54
N PRO A 285 0.23 7.81 -9.30
CA PRO A 285 -1.09 8.35 -8.96
C PRO A 285 -2.20 7.30 -9.11
N ALA A 286 -3.22 7.37 -8.23
CA ALA A 286 -4.43 6.56 -8.41
C ALA A 286 -5.23 7.11 -9.59
N THR A 287 -5.21 6.38 -10.71
CA THR A 287 -5.82 6.81 -11.98
C THR A 287 -7.13 6.08 -12.27
N GLY A 288 -7.43 5.03 -11.54
CA GLY A 288 -8.63 4.24 -11.75
C GLY A 288 -8.84 3.16 -10.68
N PRO A 289 -9.91 2.38 -10.80
CA PRO A 289 -10.30 1.36 -9.82
C PRO A 289 -9.21 0.33 -9.51
N GLY A 290 -8.35 0.01 -10.46
CA GLY A 290 -7.28 -0.95 -10.27
C GLY A 290 -6.02 -0.39 -9.63
N SER A 291 -5.92 0.93 -9.42
CA SER A 291 -4.75 1.55 -8.80
C SER A 291 -4.62 1.26 -7.30
N ILE A 292 -5.70 0.82 -6.67
CA ILE A 292 -5.77 0.41 -5.27
C ILE A 292 -6.53 -0.91 -5.23
N TYR A 293 -5.95 -1.94 -4.62
CA TYR A 293 -6.63 -3.22 -4.46
C TYR A 293 -6.23 -3.91 -3.15
N PRO A 294 -7.16 -4.63 -2.52
CA PRO A 294 -6.84 -5.48 -1.38
C PRO A 294 -6.12 -6.75 -1.84
N SER A 295 -5.24 -7.26 -1.02
CA SER A 295 -4.45 -8.44 -1.31
C SER A 295 -4.16 -9.26 -0.07
N LYS A 296 -4.12 -10.58 -0.22
CA LYS A 296 -3.53 -11.50 0.76
C LYS A 296 -2.02 -11.42 0.64
N THR A 297 -1.33 -11.43 1.76
CA THR A 297 0.12 -11.24 1.78
C THR A 297 0.84 -12.58 1.90
N ILE A 298 1.77 -12.83 1.00
CA ILE A 298 2.76 -13.89 1.15
C ILE A 298 4.09 -13.24 1.51
N VAL A 299 4.62 -13.58 2.67
CA VAL A 299 5.92 -13.06 3.10
C VAL A 299 7.02 -13.97 2.56
N LYS A 300 7.90 -13.39 1.75
CA LYS A 300 9.07 -14.08 1.23
C LYS A 300 10.30 -13.72 2.03
N THR A 301 10.94 -14.73 2.56
CA THR A 301 12.24 -14.65 3.20
C THR A 301 13.28 -15.34 2.33
N THR A 302 14.56 -15.12 2.60
CA THR A 302 15.60 -15.94 2.00
C THR A 302 15.62 -17.30 2.66
N MET A 303 15.31 -18.31 1.90
CA MET A 303 15.04 -19.62 2.42
C MET A 303 16.15 -20.59 2.10
N LYS A 304 16.60 -21.32 3.11
CA LYS A 304 17.04 -22.69 2.91
C LYS A 304 15.81 -23.58 3.02
N ASP A 305 15.81 -24.68 2.30
CA ASP A 305 14.70 -25.66 2.24
C ASP A 305 14.51 -26.44 3.57
N ARG A 306 14.91 -25.85 4.69
CA ARG A 306 14.85 -26.46 6.02
C ARG A 306 13.82 -25.74 6.88
N LYS A 307 12.88 -26.48 7.42
CA LYS A 307 11.92 -25.99 8.41
C LYS A 307 12.37 -26.35 9.81
N LEU A 308 12.30 -25.39 10.71
CA LEU A 308 12.57 -25.56 12.12
C LEU A 308 11.26 -25.43 12.90
N LYS A 309 11.08 -26.25 13.92
CA LYS A 309 9.93 -26.14 14.82
C LYS A 309 10.17 -25.00 15.80
N LEU A 310 9.34 -23.97 15.74
CA LEU A 310 9.37 -22.90 16.72
C LEU A 310 8.52 -23.31 17.91
N VAL A 311 9.13 -23.24 19.09
CA VAL A 311 8.45 -23.50 20.36
C VAL A 311 8.52 -22.27 21.27
N SER A 312 7.47 -22.10 22.07
CA SER A 312 7.40 -21.04 23.07
C SER A 312 8.31 -21.33 24.26
N PHE A 313 8.32 -20.39 25.20
CA PHE A 313 9.08 -20.50 26.46
C PHE A 313 8.66 -21.71 27.30
N ASP A 314 7.38 -22.07 27.28
CA ASP A 314 6.79 -23.24 27.97
C ASP A 314 6.86 -24.54 27.15
N ASP A 315 7.70 -24.60 26.10
CA ASP A 315 7.83 -25.70 25.17
C ASP A 315 6.60 -26.00 24.31
N SER A 316 5.57 -25.15 24.37
CA SER A 316 4.43 -25.26 23.48
C SER A 316 4.81 -24.98 22.02
N TYR A 317 4.30 -25.80 21.11
CA TYR A 317 4.56 -25.62 19.68
C TYR A 317 3.83 -24.37 19.14
N ILE A 318 4.57 -23.45 18.54
CA ILE A 318 4.02 -22.22 17.94
C ILE A 318 3.78 -22.43 16.42
N GLY A 319 4.69 -23.11 15.73
CA GLY A 319 4.62 -23.32 14.30
C GLY A 319 5.94 -23.78 13.69
N ASP A 320 5.94 -23.94 12.37
CA ASP A 320 7.15 -24.23 11.59
C ASP A 320 7.77 -22.94 11.08
N LEU A 321 9.02 -22.74 11.39
CA LEU A 321 9.86 -21.63 10.97
C LEU A 321 10.74 -22.08 9.83
N ASP A 322 10.66 -21.40 8.71
CA ASP A 322 11.65 -21.62 7.67
C ASP A 322 13.05 -21.21 8.15
N HIS A 323 14.05 -22.03 7.85
CA HIS A 323 15.39 -21.77 8.33
C HIS A 323 15.86 -20.39 7.89
N TYR A 324 16.19 -19.63 8.80
CA TYR A 324 16.39 -18.22 9.00
C TYR A 324 16.76 -17.35 7.77
N PRO A 325 16.21 -16.15 7.66
CA PRO A 325 16.49 -15.20 6.58
C PRO A 325 17.95 -14.70 6.66
N ILE A 326 18.82 -15.34 5.88
CA ILE A 326 20.17 -14.83 5.65
C ILE A 326 20.11 -13.95 4.41
N LYS A 327 20.58 -12.72 4.52
CA LYS A 327 20.72 -11.83 3.38
C LYS A 327 21.68 -12.43 2.34
N GLY A 328 21.18 -12.66 1.14
CA GLY A 328 21.92 -13.27 0.04
C GLY A 328 21.16 -13.14 -1.29
N GLU A 329 21.55 -13.86 -2.31
CA GLU A 329 20.95 -13.79 -3.65
C GLU A 329 19.43 -14.00 -3.70
N LYS A 330 18.89 -14.76 -2.74
CA LYS A 330 17.45 -15.04 -2.65
C LYS A 330 16.70 -14.05 -1.74
N TRP A 331 17.37 -13.03 -1.23
CA TRP A 331 16.76 -12.04 -0.37
C TRP A 331 15.75 -11.19 -1.14
N PHE A 332 14.54 -11.05 -0.55
CA PHE A 332 13.47 -10.28 -1.15
C PHE A 332 13.19 -9.02 -0.33
N LEU A 333 13.54 -7.87 -0.88
CA LEU A 333 13.36 -6.55 -0.27
C LEU A 333 12.40 -5.67 -1.07
N SER A 334 11.34 -6.27 -1.60
CA SER A 334 10.50 -5.60 -2.57
C SER A 334 9.04 -5.97 -2.38
N LEU A 335 8.21 -5.52 -3.30
CA LEU A 335 6.81 -5.84 -3.41
C LEU A 335 6.55 -6.43 -4.80
N ALA A 336 6.05 -7.64 -4.84
CA ALA A 336 5.69 -8.31 -6.08
C ALA A 336 4.17 -8.52 -6.13
N PRO A 337 3.43 -7.66 -6.82
CA PRO A 337 2.02 -7.88 -7.10
C PRO A 337 1.86 -9.07 -8.05
N HIS A 338 0.67 -9.69 -8.04
CA HIS A 338 0.34 -10.61 -9.11
C HIS A 338 0.40 -9.91 -10.45
N SER A 339 0.98 -10.56 -11.45
CA SER A 339 1.27 -9.96 -12.75
C SER A 339 0.05 -9.39 -13.47
N SER A 340 -1.12 -9.97 -13.26
CA SER A 340 -2.38 -9.47 -13.84
C SER A 340 -2.84 -8.12 -13.28
N LYS A 341 -2.36 -7.70 -12.11
CA LYS A 341 -2.72 -6.41 -11.48
C LYS A 341 -2.00 -5.22 -12.10
N LEU A 342 -0.86 -5.43 -12.74
CA LEU A 342 -0.01 -4.33 -13.22
C LEU A 342 -0.70 -3.45 -14.25
N LYS A 343 -1.46 -4.03 -15.18
CA LYS A 343 -2.19 -3.27 -16.20
C LYS A 343 -3.22 -2.32 -15.59
N ALA A 344 -3.99 -2.79 -14.62
CA ALA A 344 -5.01 -1.99 -13.95
C ALA A 344 -4.39 -0.86 -13.09
N MET A 345 -3.22 -1.10 -12.53
CA MET A 345 -2.43 -0.08 -11.82
C MET A 345 -1.71 0.89 -12.79
N GLY A 346 -1.63 0.59 -14.07
CA GLY A 346 -0.75 1.29 -15.00
C GLY A 346 0.72 1.19 -14.60
N ALA A 347 1.13 0.04 -14.05
CA ALA A 347 2.45 -0.21 -13.51
C ALA A 347 3.25 -1.16 -14.40
N ASP A 348 4.58 -1.04 -14.33
CA ASP A 348 5.53 -1.95 -14.94
C ASP A 348 6.73 -2.19 -14.00
N PHE A 349 7.76 -2.90 -14.51
CA PHE A 349 8.95 -3.23 -13.73
C PHE A 349 10.16 -2.32 -14.05
N ASP A 350 9.92 -1.09 -14.49
CA ASP A 350 10.95 -0.09 -14.81
C ASP A 350 11.41 0.75 -13.61
N GLY A 351 10.97 0.40 -12.41
CA GLY A 351 11.26 1.13 -11.17
C GLY A 351 10.01 1.73 -10.52
N ASP A 352 8.83 1.43 -11.03
CA ASP A 352 7.57 1.81 -10.41
C ASP A 352 7.49 1.36 -8.95
N LYS A 353 6.85 2.20 -8.14
CA LYS A 353 6.74 1.99 -6.69
C LYS A 353 5.30 1.86 -6.27
N GLY A 354 5.05 0.88 -5.42
CA GLY A 354 3.78 0.70 -4.74
C GLY A 354 3.90 0.83 -3.23
N SER A 355 2.79 1.13 -2.59
CA SER A 355 2.64 1.14 -1.15
C SER A 355 1.80 -0.05 -0.70
N ALA A 356 2.15 -0.63 0.44
CA ALA A 356 1.35 -1.65 1.11
C ALA A 356 0.92 -1.14 2.48
N ASN A 357 -0.37 -1.22 2.77
CA ASN A 357 -0.98 -0.80 4.03
C ASN A 357 -1.82 -1.94 4.58
N THR A 358 -1.56 -2.35 5.80
CA THR A 358 -2.25 -3.49 6.42
C THR A 358 -3.59 -3.08 7.01
N VAL A 359 -4.56 -3.97 6.94
CA VAL A 359 -5.90 -3.80 7.49
C VAL A 359 -6.02 -4.58 8.80
N TYR A 360 -6.31 -3.88 9.89
CA TYR A 360 -6.21 -4.43 11.24
C TYR A 360 -7.54 -4.87 11.83
N THR A 361 -8.64 -4.12 11.58
CA THR A 361 -9.92 -4.41 12.24
C THR A 361 -10.57 -5.68 11.70
N LYS A 362 -11.32 -6.36 12.53
CA LYS A 362 -12.01 -7.58 12.16
C LYS A 362 -13.03 -7.32 11.04
N GLU A 363 -13.81 -6.26 11.19
CA GLU A 363 -14.86 -5.86 10.26
C GLU A 363 -14.27 -5.55 8.86
N SER A 364 -13.19 -4.79 8.82
CA SER A 364 -12.52 -4.47 7.55
C SER A 364 -11.90 -5.69 6.88
N ARG A 365 -11.41 -6.66 7.66
CA ARG A 365 -10.90 -7.93 7.11
C ARG A 365 -12.01 -8.79 6.53
N GLU A 366 -13.15 -8.88 7.20
CA GLU A 366 -14.35 -9.56 6.73
C GLU A 366 -14.86 -8.92 5.43
N GLU A 367 -14.88 -7.59 5.34
CA GLU A 367 -15.24 -6.85 4.13
C GLU A 367 -14.30 -7.20 2.96
N ILE A 368 -13.00 -7.30 3.20
CA ILE A 368 -12.03 -7.68 2.15
C ILE A 368 -12.24 -9.12 1.69
N GLU A 369 -12.49 -10.07 2.61
CA GLU A 369 -12.78 -11.45 2.22
C GLU A 369 -14.06 -11.52 1.38
N ASP A 370 -15.07 -10.73 1.71
CA ASP A 370 -16.29 -10.61 0.91
C ASP A 370 -16.01 -10.02 -0.48
N LEU A 371 -15.11 -9.03 -0.59
CA LEU A 371 -14.72 -8.45 -1.87
C LEU A 371 -14.06 -9.48 -2.79
N PHE A 372 -13.20 -10.35 -2.27
CA PHE A 372 -12.56 -11.40 -3.08
C PHE A 372 -13.57 -12.38 -3.69
N ASN A 373 -14.73 -12.53 -3.09
CA ASN A 373 -15.80 -13.40 -3.57
C ASN A 373 -16.78 -12.68 -4.52
N LYS A 374 -16.68 -11.35 -4.66
CA LYS A 374 -17.56 -10.56 -5.54
C LYS A 374 -16.99 -10.44 -6.95
N ARG A 375 -17.70 -11.00 -7.92
CA ARG A 375 -17.31 -10.91 -9.35
C ARG A 375 -17.16 -9.46 -9.82
N SER A 376 -17.99 -8.54 -9.32
CA SER A 376 -17.93 -7.11 -9.64
C SER A 376 -16.62 -6.45 -9.26
N PHE A 377 -15.88 -7.02 -8.32
CA PHE A 377 -14.57 -6.51 -7.91
C PHE A 377 -13.51 -6.63 -9.01
N TYR A 378 -13.64 -7.60 -9.89
CA TYR A 378 -12.68 -7.90 -10.97
C TYR A 378 -13.04 -7.25 -12.31
N ILE A 379 -14.13 -6.50 -12.36
CA ILE A 379 -14.67 -5.92 -13.59
C ILE A 379 -14.75 -4.40 -13.45
N SER A 380 -14.24 -3.66 -14.43
CA SER A 380 -14.35 -2.20 -14.48
C SER A 380 -15.80 -1.75 -14.70
N THR A 381 -16.07 -0.46 -14.50
CA THR A 381 -17.35 0.18 -14.80
C THR A 381 -17.75 0.08 -16.28
N GLU A 382 -16.78 -0.20 -17.16
CA GLU A 382 -16.98 -0.42 -18.60
C GLU A 382 -17.21 -1.90 -18.94
N GLY A 383 -17.25 -2.80 -17.96
CA GLY A 383 -17.42 -4.23 -18.15
C GLY A 383 -16.15 -4.98 -18.57
N LYS A 384 -14.98 -4.35 -18.51
CA LYS A 384 -13.69 -4.99 -18.84
C LYS A 384 -13.08 -5.65 -17.62
N LEU A 385 -12.37 -6.75 -17.80
CA LEU A 385 -11.55 -7.36 -16.75
C LEU A 385 -10.47 -6.38 -16.30
N LEU A 386 -10.38 -6.15 -14.98
CA LEU A 386 -9.30 -5.38 -14.36
C LEU A 386 -8.01 -6.19 -14.32
N ASP A 387 -8.13 -7.49 -14.09
CA ASP A 387 -7.00 -8.41 -13.97
C ASP A 387 -6.66 -9.03 -15.33
N ASP A 388 -5.98 -8.26 -16.16
CA ASP A 388 -5.62 -8.67 -17.52
C ASP A 388 -4.07 -8.71 -17.66
N PRO A 389 -3.47 -9.88 -17.91
CA PRO A 389 -2.03 -9.99 -18.03
C PRO A 389 -1.51 -9.23 -19.26
N VAL A 390 -0.42 -8.48 -19.06
CA VAL A 390 0.28 -7.79 -20.16
C VAL A 390 1.23 -8.76 -20.84
N THR A 391 1.46 -8.57 -22.14
CA THR A 391 2.30 -9.45 -22.96
C THR A 391 3.72 -9.64 -22.39
N ASP A 392 4.32 -8.58 -21.86
CA ASP A 392 5.68 -8.63 -21.30
C ASP A 392 5.74 -9.47 -20.03
N ILE A 393 4.66 -9.50 -19.27
CA ILE A 393 4.53 -10.33 -18.06
C ILE A 393 4.36 -11.79 -18.43
N ILE A 394 3.60 -12.09 -19.47
CA ILE A 394 3.48 -13.47 -20.01
C ILE A 394 4.87 -13.96 -20.41
N LYS A 395 5.67 -13.13 -21.09
CA LYS A 395 7.06 -13.45 -21.44
C LYS A 395 7.94 -13.65 -20.20
N PHE A 396 7.79 -12.80 -19.19
CA PHE A 396 8.54 -12.92 -17.94
C PHE A 396 8.19 -14.22 -17.20
N VAL A 397 6.91 -14.52 -17.02
CA VAL A 397 6.46 -15.75 -16.37
C VAL A 397 6.90 -16.98 -17.16
N SER A 398 6.76 -16.96 -18.48
CA SER A 398 7.25 -18.03 -19.35
C SER A 398 8.74 -18.26 -19.19
N LYS A 399 9.55 -17.19 -19.20
CA LYS A 399 10.99 -17.26 -19.01
C LYS A 399 11.37 -17.79 -17.62
N THR A 400 10.64 -17.41 -16.59
CA THR A 400 10.88 -17.87 -15.23
C THR A 400 10.55 -19.37 -15.09
N LEU A 401 9.43 -19.81 -15.65
CA LEU A 401 9.02 -21.21 -15.64
C LEU A 401 9.99 -22.12 -16.44
N THR A 402 10.61 -21.59 -17.49
CA THR A 402 11.55 -22.34 -18.33
C THR A 402 12.99 -22.28 -17.83
N ALA A 403 13.33 -21.37 -16.91
CA ALA A 403 14.69 -21.24 -16.39
C ALA A 403 15.17 -22.47 -15.60
N ASP A 404 14.24 -23.21 -15.00
CA ASP A 404 14.54 -24.43 -14.23
C ASP A 404 14.47 -25.72 -15.08
N VAL A 405 14.10 -25.60 -16.36
CA VAL A 405 14.08 -26.74 -17.28
C VAL A 405 15.50 -27.00 -17.77
N LYS A 406 16.14 -28.03 -17.25
CA LYS A 406 17.39 -28.55 -17.82
C LYS A 406 17.04 -29.15 -19.18
N VAL A 407 17.51 -28.52 -20.24
CA VAL A 407 17.49 -29.14 -21.58
C VAL A 407 18.47 -30.32 -21.52
N CYS A 408 17.92 -31.53 -21.52
CA CYS A 408 18.70 -32.77 -21.63
C CYS A 408 19.26 -32.89 -23.04
#